data_a02b584fc307641769378ba6f60dbf06
#
_entry.id   a02b584fc307641769378ba6f60dbf06
#
_cell.length_a   1.000
_cell.length_b   1.000
_cell.length_c   1.000
_cell.angle_alpha   90.00
_cell.angle_beta   90.00
_cell.angle_gamma   90.00
#
_symmetry.space_group_name_H-M   'P 1'
#
loop_
_entity.id
_entity.type
_entity.pdbx_description
1 polymer ?
#
loop_
_entity_poly.entity_id
_entity_poly.type
_entity_poly.pdbx_seq_one_letter_code
_entity_poly.pdbx_strand_id
1 'polypeptide(L)'
;MRIVHGVLRFFSALVFATTLAARAAGPDIAIEIDLAAQKARLLHDGGVVYEAPISSGRAGYRTPTGSFQVLEKDEDHLSSLYGKIVDAEGRTLVDGADSGMAVPAGGRFVAAPMPHFLRFDGATGMHAGYLPGYAASHGCVRMPAAKAALFFNIAEVGTPVRVFGTPPGFHAAPKPKSSPATPAPKKSWFPFFQKRAADRALPEKTNAARK
;
A
#
# COMPACT_ATOMS: atom_id res chain seq x y z
N MET A 1 49.49 42.56 66.72
CA MET A 1 48.10 42.28 66.29
C MET A 1 48.11 42.21 64.78
N ARG A 2 48.19 40.99 64.22
CA ARG A 2 48.29 40.76 62.78
C ARG A 2 47.05 39.97 62.38
N ILE A 3 46.21 40.61 61.56
CA ILE A 3 45.00 40.01 60.99
C ILE A 3 45.40 39.29 59.71
N VAL A 4 45.19 37.92 59.65
CA VAL A 4 45.44 37.09 58.48
C VAL A 4 44.11 36.94 57.72
N HIS A 5 44.04 37.50 56.51
CA HIS A 5 42.89 37.36 55.62
C HIS A 5 43.04 36.06 54.89
N GLY A 6 42.16 35.07 55.21
CA GLY A 6 42.03 33.82 54.46
C GLY A 6 41.23 34.06 53.20
N VAL A 7 41.85 33.81 52.03
CA VAL A 7 41.23 33.84 50.72
C VAL A 7 40.60 32.46 50.43
N LEU A 8 39.28 32.40 50.53
CA LEU A 8 38.46 31.18 50.15
C LEU A 8 38.34 31.12 48.65
N ARG A 9 39.07 30.18 48.03
CA ARG A 9 38.97 29.89 46.58
C ARG A 9 37.81 28.95 46.34
N PHE A 10 36.71 29.43 45.74
CA PHE A 10 35.62 28.61 45.18
C PHE A 10 36.09 27.96 43.89
N PHE A 11 36.34 26.67 43.92
CA PHE A 11 36.49 25.86 42.72
C PHE A 11 35.07 25.52 42.19
N SER A 12 34.64 26.25 41.15
CA SER A 12 33.41 25.93 40.41
C SER A 12 33.70 24.78 39.46
N ALA A 13 33.33 23.56 39.82
CA ALA A 13 33.40 22.40 38.94
C ALA A 13 32.27 22.47 37.91
N LEU A 14 32.60 22.86 36.68
CA LEU A 14 31.68 22.84 35.53
C LEU A 14 31.50 21.38 35.06
N VAL A 15 30.41 20.74 35.50
CA VAL A 15 30.03 19.41 35.03
C VAL A 15 29.47 19.53 33.61
N PHE A 16 30.30 19.18 32.62
CA PHE A 16 29.83 19.00 31.23
C PHE A 16 29.00 17.71 31.17
N ALA A 17 27.68 17.86 31.24
CA ALA A 17 26.76 16.75 30.91
C ALA A 17 26.78 16.53 29.41
N THR A 18 27.58 15.57 28.93
CA THR A 18 27.49 15.05 27.57
C THR A 18 26.20 14.27 27.44
N THR A 19 25.16 14.89 26.87
CA THR A 19 23.95 14.20 26.43
C THR A 19 24.34 13.32 25.27
N LEU A 20 24.52 12.02 25.52
CA LEU A 20 24.61 11.01 24.52
C LEU A 20 23.22 10.94 23.85
N ALA A 21 23.07 11.61 22.69
CA ALA A 21 21.87 11.46 21.90
C ALA A 21 21.77 9.99 21.47
N ALA A 22 20.91 9.21 22.13
CA ALA A 22 20.56 7.88 21.71
C ALA A 22 19.99 8.01 20.28
N ARG A 23 20.79 7.64 19.29
CA ARG A 23 20.34 7.49 17.91
C ARG A 23 19.30 6.37 17.96
N ALA A 24 18.03 6.69 17.75
CA ALA A 24 17.00 5.69 17.61
C ALA A 24 17.48 4.72 16.52
N ALA A 25 17.82 3.49 16.92
CA ALA A 25 18.13 2.44 15.97
C ALA A 25 16.91 2.33 15.05
N GLY A 26 17.11 2.48 13.75
CA GLY A 26 16.08 2.18 12.77
C GLY A 26 15.66 0.71 12.90
N PRO A 27 14.55 0.31 12.30
CA PRO A 27 14.15 -1.09 12.34
C PRO A 27 15.27 -1.96 11.76
N ASP A 28 15.59 -3.05 12.46
CA ASP A 28 16.67 -3.97 12.07
C ASP A 28 16.51 -4.48 10.64
N ILE A 29 15.27 -4.74 10.21
CA ILE A 29 14.91 -5.20 8.87
C ILE A 29 14.04 -4.16 8.16
N ALA A 30 14.36 -3.88 6.90
CA ALA A 30 13.56 -3.03 6.01
C ALA A 30 13.59 -3.57 4.57
N ILE A 31 12.60 -3.18 3.77
CA ILE A 31 12.51 -3.51 2.34
C ILE A 31 12.56 -2.21 1.54
N GLU A 32 13.39 -2.17 0.51
CA GLU A 32 13.38 -1.14 -0.52
C GLU A 32 12.99 -1.71 -1.87
N ILE A 33 12.11 -1.02 -2.59
CA ILE A 33 11.66 -1.37 -3.93
C ILE A 33 11.97 -0.22 -4.87
N ASP A 34 12.97 -0.43 -5.72
CA ASP A 34 13.41 0.52 -6.73
C ASP A 34 12.73 0.19 -8.08
N LEU A 35 11.70 0.96 -8.40
CA LEU A 35 10.93 0.76 -9.64
C LEU A 35 11.74 1.13 -10.88
N ALA A 36 12.68 2.06 -10.78
CA ALA A 36 13.51 2.48 -11.91
C ALA A 36 14.52 1.39 -12.26
N ALA A 37 15.14 0.78 -11.25
CA ALA A 37 16.09 -0.30 -11.42
C ALA A 37 15.42 -1.67 -11.57
N GLN A 38 14.11 -1.79 -11.34
CA GLN A 38 13.35 -3.05 -11.25
C GLN A 38 14.04 -4.04 -10.28
N LYS A 39 14.30 -3.54 -9.06
CA LYS A 39 14.98 -4.30 -8.00
C LYS A 39 14.28 -4.12 -6.65
N ALA A 40 14.24 -5.18 -5.87
CA ALA A 40 13.91 -5.14 -4.45
C ALA A 40 15.15 -5.48 -3.63
N ARG A 41 15.34 -4.80 -2.50
CA ARG A 41 16.42 -5.00 -1.55
C ARG A 41 15.85 -5.26 -0.17
N LEU A 42 16.43 -6.22 0.52
CA LEU A 42 16.22 -6.43 1.94
C LEU A 42 17.42 -5.87 2.68
N LEU A 43 17.15 -5.00 3.65
CA LEU A 43 18.18 -4.35 4.45
C LEU A 43 18.15 -4.91 5.87
N HIS A 44 19.33 -4.99 6.48
CA HIS A 44 19.54 -5.26 7.90
C HIS A 44 20.48 -4.18 8.45
N ASP A 45 20.08 -3.50 9.51
CA ASP A 45 20.83 -2.36 10.09
C ASP A 45 21.21 -1.29 9.06
N GLY A 46 20.35 -1.05 8.07
CA GLY A 46 20.57 -0.11 6.98
C GLY A 46 21.52 -0.59 5.88
N GLY A 47 22.12 -1.76 6.00
CA GLY A 47 22.95 -2.42 4.97
C GLY A 47 22.12 -3.37 4.10
N VAL A 48 22.35 -3.39 2.78
CA VAL A 48 21.70 -4.33 1.88
C VAL A 48 22.29 -5.73 2.09
N VAL A 49 21.43 -6.67 2.50
CA VAL A 49 21.81 -8.09 2.71
C VAL A 49 21.36 -8.99 1.57
N TYR A 50 20.24 -8.63 0.91
CA TYR A 50 19.75 -9.36 -0.26
C TYR A 50 19.20 -8.41 -1.31
N GLU A 51 19.42 -8.74 -2.57
CA GLU A 51 18.84 -8.06 -3.73
C GLU A 51 18.17 -9.08 -4.65
N ALA A 52 17.07 -8.69 -5.27
CA ALA A 52 16.32 -9.49 -6.22
C ALA A 52 15.84 -8.64 -7.39
N PRO A 53 15.84 -9.17 -8.63
CA PRO A 53 15.10 -8.54 -9.71
C PRO A 53 13.61 -8.63 -9.45
N ILE A 54 12.86 -7.65 -9.97
CA ILE A 54 11.40 -7.60 -9.86
C ILE A 54 10.74 -7.34 -11.21
N SER A 55 9.41 -7.54 -11.26
CA SER A 55 8.55 -6.98 -12.28
C SER A 55 7.40 -6.25 -11.58
N SER A 56 7.46 -4.92 -11.59
CA SER A 56 6.47 -4.05 -10.98
C SER A 56 5.26 -3.79 -11.89
N GLY A 57 4.32 -2.96 -11.46
CA GLY A 57 3.14 -2.59 -12.22
C GLY A 57 3.46 -1.95 -13.57
N ARG A 58 2.74 -2.37 -14.62
CA ARG A 58 2.83 -1.79 -15.97
C ARG A 58 2.11 -0.45 -16.07
N ALA A 59 2.21 0.23 -17.21
CA ALA A 59 1.44 1.43 -17.51
C ALA A 59 -0.06 1.20 -17.30
N GLY A 60 -0.73 2.13 -16.61
CA GLY A 60 -2.13 1.99 -16.19
C GLY A 60 -2.36 1.21 -14.89
N TYR A 61 -1.40 0.44 -14.42
CA TYR A 61 -1.46 -0.39 -13.21
C TYR A 61 -0.22 -0.17 -12.34
N ARG A 62 -0.03 1.07 -11.89
CA ARG A 62 1.21 1.47 -11.20
C ARG A 62 1.32 0.81 -9.82
N THR A 63 2.52 0.34 -9.50
CA THR A 63 2.89 0.08 -8.11
C THR A 63 2.94 1.42 -7.36
N PRO A 64 2.25 1.57 -6.22
CA PRO A 64 2.27 2.82 -5.45
C PRO A 64 3.68 3.11 -4.92
N THR A 65 4.06 4.40 -4.92
CA THR A 65 5.34 4.86 -4.36
C THR A 65 5.10 5.56 -3.03
N GLY A 66 6.03 5.41 -2.10
CA GLY A 66 5.92 6.00 -0.77
C GLY A 66 6.61 5.16 0.29
N SER A 67 6.28 5.45 1.53
CA SER A 67 6.71 4.69 2.70
C SER A 67 5.50 3.92 3.25
N PHE A 68 5.66 2.63 3.35
CA PHE A 68 4.66 1.66 3.77
C PHE A 68 5.26 0.74 4.85
N GLN A 69 4.48 -0.22 5.27
CA GLN A 69 4.94 -1.36 6.09
C GLN A 69 4.26 -2.64 5.61
N VAL A 70 4.83 -3.78 5.93
CA VAL A 70 4.16 -5.06 5.72
C VAL A 70 2.89 -5.10 6.59
N LEU A 71 1.74 -5.24 5.95
CA LEU A 71 0.42 -5.27 6.60
C LEU A 71 -0.05 -6.68 6.89
N GLU A 72 0.35 -7.62 6.04
CA GLU A 72 -0.08 -9.02 6.08
C GLU A 72 0.94 -9.91 5.37
N LYS A 73 1.05 -11.15 5.86
CA LYS A 73 1.82 -12.23 5.23
C LYS A 73 0.88 -13.38 4.93
N ASP A 74 0.86 -13.84 3.68
CA ASP A 74 0.06 -14.98 3.25
C ASP A 74 0.88 -15.88 2.31
N GLU A 75 1.19 -17.09 2.74
CA GLU A 75 2.08 -18.00 2.02
C GLU A 75 1.48 -18.50 0.70
N ASP A 76 0.17 -18.76 0.69
CA ASP A 76 -0.56 -19.36 -0.43
C ASP A 76 -1.60 -18.40 -1.05
N HIS A 77 -1.32 -17.12 -1.01
CA HIS A 77 -2.24 -16.08 -1.46
C HIS A 77 -2.73 -16.28 -2.88
N LEU A 78 -4.03 -16.09 -3.08
CA LEU A 78 -4.69 -16.08 -4.39
C LEU A 78 -5.22 -14.68 -4.69
N SER A 79 -5.00 -14.20 -5.92
CA SER A 79 -5.55 -12.91 -6.34
C SER A 79 -7.07 -12.90 -6.29
N SER A 80 -7.66 -11.92 -5.62
CA SER A 80 -9.12 -11.68 -5.65
C SER A 80 -9.59 -11.03 -6.96
N LEU A 81 -8.68 -10.44 -7.74
CA LEU A 81 -9.01 -9.63 -8.92
C LEU A 81 -8.57 -10.24 -10.23
N TYR A 82 -7.44 -10.95 -10.26
CA TYR A 82 -6.82 -11.40 -11.51
C TYR A 82 -6.62 -12.92 -11.54
N GLY A 83 -6.74 -13.48 -12.73
CA GLY A 83 -6.63 -14.91 -12.92
C GLY A 83 -6.69 -15.30 -14.39
N LYS A 84 -7.28 -16.44 -14.65
CA LYS A 84 -7.56 -16.95 -16.00
C LYS A 84 -8.94 -17.60 -16.03
N ILE A 85 -9.55 -17.67 -17.21
CA ILE A 85 -10.73 -18.47 -17.43
C ILE A 85 -10.30 -19.77 -18.13
N VAL A 86 -10.74 -20.90 -17.59
CA VAL A 86 -10.47 -22.23 -18.13
C VAL A 86 -11.76 -22.94 -18.49
N ASP A 87 -11.72 -23.89 -19.43
CA ASP A 87 -12.82 -24.79 -19.73
C ASP A 87 -12.98 -25.92 -18.69
N ALA A 88 -13.91 -26.84 -18.94
CA ALA A 88 -14.17 -28.00 -18.07
C ALA A 88 -12.95 -28.94 -17.94
N GLU A 89 -12.13 -29.02 -18.98
CA GLU A 89 -10.91 -29.84 -19.05
C GLU A 89 -9.68 -29.10 -18.47
N GLY A 90 -9.83 -27.83 -18.01
CA GLY A 90 -8.76 -27.03 -17.42
C GLY A 90 -7.88 -26.29 -18.44
N ARG A 91 -8.23 -26.30 -19.73
CA ARG A 91 -7.50 -25.56 -20.77
C ARG A 91 -7.83 -24.07 -20.66
N THR A 92 -6.81 -23.22 -20.78
CA THR A 92 -6.99 -21.77 -20.70
C THR A 92 -7.75 -21.24 -21.91
N LEU A 93 -8.93 -20.65 -21.66
CA LEU A 93 -9.73 -19.93 -22.64
C LEU A 93 -9.34 -18.45 -22.70
N VAL A 94 -9.11 -17.83 -21.55
CA VAL A 94 -8.68 -16.43 -21.43
C VAL A 94 -7.56 -16.36 -20.38
N ASP A 95 -6.40 -15.88 -20.79
CA ASP A 95 -5.30 -15.56 -19.88
C ASP A 95 -5.41 -14.09 -19.42
N GLY A 96 -4.99 -13.82 -18.18
CA GLY A 96 -5.04 -12.46 -17.62
C GLY A 96 -6.46 -11.91 -17.43
N ALA A 97 -7.44 -12.79 -17.21
CA ALA A 97 -8.82 -12.39 -16.92
C ALA A 97 -8.90 -11.65 -15.57
N ASP A 98 -9.80 -10.68 -15.47
CA ASP A 98 -10.21 -10.13 -14.18
C ASP A 98 -11.50 -10.83 -13.67
N SER A 99 -11.73 -10.75 -12.36
CA SER A 99 -12.84 -11.43 -11.67
C SER A 99 -14.23 -10.93 -12.06
N GLY A 100 -14.33 -9.77 -12.72
CA GLY A 100 -15.59 -9.21 -13.24
C GLY A 100 -15.88 -9.63 -14.70
N MET A 101 -14.95 -10.33 -15.35
CA MET A 101 -15.11 -10.75 -16.74
C MET A 101 -16.17 -11.85 -16.86
N ALA A 102 -17.02 -11.77 -17.90
CA ALA A 102 -18.03 -12.79 -18.18
C ALA A 102 -17.36 -14.14 -18.47
N VAL A 103 -17.79 -15.17 -17.76
CA VAL A 103 -17.28 -16.53 -17.94
C VAL A 103 -18.14 -17.25 -18.99
N PRO A 104 -17.57 -17.76 -20.10
CA PRO A 104 -18.30 -18.55 -21.10
C PRO A 104 -18.95 -19.78 -20.48
N ALA A 105 -20.04 -20.29 -21.13
CA ALA A 105 -20.70 -21.51 -20.69
C ALA A 105 -19.72 -22.70 -20.60
N GLY A 106 -19.75 -23.42 -19.48
CA GLY A 106 -18.80 -24.52 -19.20
C GLY A 106 -17.41 -24.07 -18.74
N GLY A 107 -17.13 -22.76 -18.74
CA GLY A 107 -15.87 -22.21 -18.21
C GLY A 107 -15.93 -21.93 -16.71
N ARG A 108 -14.76 -21.68 -16.11
CA ARG A 108 -14.62 -21.20 -14.74
C ARG A 108 -13.44 -20.26 -14.60
N PHE A 109 -13.59 -19.27 -13.71
CA PHE A 109 -12.48 -18.41 -13.32
C PHE A 109 -11.55 -19.14 -12.34
N VAL A 110 -10.25 -18.99 -12.56
CA VAL A 110 -9.20 -19.53 -11.70
C VAL A 110 -8.30 -18.37 -11.29
N ALA A 111 -8.30 -18.05 -9.99
CA ALA A 111 -7.50 -16.98 -9.42
C ALA A 111 -6.01 -17.22 -9.65
N ALA A 112 -5.26 -16.15 -9.91
CA ALA A 112 -3.81 -16.23 -10.06
C ALA A 112 -3.13 -16.50 -8.72
N PRO A 113 -2.25 -17.52 -8.62
CA PRO A 113 -1.47 -17.75 -7.42
C PRO A 113 -0.42 -16.65 -7.23
N MET A 114 -0.29 -16.19 -6.00
CA MET A 114 0.69 -15.18 -5.57
C MET A 114 1.42 -15.67 -4.31
N PRO A 115 2.17 -16.78 -4.37
CA PRO A 115 2.80 -17.38 -3.20
C PRO A 115 3.80 -16.43 -2.54
N HIS A 116 3.96 -16.58 -1.22
CA HIS A 116 4.80 -15.74 -0.36
C HIS A 116 4.45 -14.26 -0.45
N PHE A 117 3.16 -13.96 -0.30
CA PHE A 117 2.62 -12.62 -0.42
C PHE A 117 2.90 -11.77 0.82
N LEU A 118 3.56 -10.64 0.61
CA LEU A 118 3.76 -9.58 1.61
C LEU A 118 2.96 -8.36 1.16
N ARG A 119 1.80 -8.14 1.76
CA ARG A 119 0.95 -6.97 1.49
C ARG A 119 1.56 -5.72 2.10
N PHE A 120 1.60 -4.60 1.38
CA PHE A 120 2.10 -3.34 1.93
C PHE A 120 1.20 -2.11 1.64
N ASP A 121 0.25 -2.21 0.67
CA ASP A 121 -0.69 -1.12 0.40
C ASP A 121 -1.98 -1.64 -0.25
N GLY A 122 -3.14 -1.44 0.38
CA GLY A 122 -4.44 -1.89 -0.12
C GLY A 122 -4.41 -3.37 -0.54
N ALA A 123 -4.58 -3.65 -1.83
CA ALA A 123 -4.44 -4.98 -2.42
C ALA A 123 -3.05 -5.23 -3.02
N THR A 124 -2.13 -4.29 -2.89
CA THR A 124 -0.78 -4.38 -3.47
C THR A 124 0.19 -5.05 -2.50
N GLY A 125 0.97 -5.98 -3.00
CA GLY A 125 2.03 -6.65 -2.26
C GLY A 125 3.15 -7.12 -3.17
N MET A 126 4.15 -7.79 -2.59
CA MET A 126 5.20 -8.48 -3.31
C MET A 126 5.03 -9.99 -3.14
N HIS A 127 5.32 -10.76 -4.17
CA HIS A 127 5.08 -12.20 -4.21
C HIS A 127 5.93 -12.91 -5.27
N ALA A 128 5.97 -14.24 -5.23
CA ALA A 128 6.58 -15.02 -6.30
C ALA A 128 5.77 -14.92 -7.60
N GLY A 129 6.45 -14.72 -8.74
CA GLY A 129 5.78 -14.65 -10.03
C GLY A 129 6.72 -14.58 -11.21
N TYR A 130 6.16 -14.65 -12.41
CA TYR A 130 6.92 -14.56 -13.65
C TYR A 130 7.47 -13.15 -13.89
N LEU A 131 8.75 -13.08 -14.25
CA LEU A 131 9.46 -11.85 -14.57
C LEU A 131 9.83 -11.83 -16.06
N PRO A 132 9.16 -11.01 -16.89
CA PRO A 132 9.53 -10.87 -18.30
C PRO A 132 10.77 -9.98 -18.53
N GLY A 133 11.34 -9.37 -17.48
CA GLY A 133 12.47 -8.44 -17.56
C GLY A 133 12.07 -6.96 -17.62
N TYR A 134 10.78 -6.66 -17.52
CA TYR A 134 10.24 -5.29 -17.50
C TYR A 134 9.02 -5.21 -16.58
N ALA A 135 8.49 -4.01 -16.32
CA ALA A 135 7.29 -3.77 -15.53
C ALA A 135 6.05 -4.29 -16.27
N ALA A 136 5.44 -5.38 -15.79
CA ALA A 136 4.37 -6.10 -16.48
C ALA A 136 3.20 -6.51 -15.58
N SER A 137 3.23 -6.21 -14.28
CA SER A 137 2.17 -6.61 -13.35
C SER A 137 0.95 -5.68 -13.40
N HIS A 138 -0.09 -6.03 -12.63
CA HIS A 138 -1.26 -5.20 -12.38
C HIS A 138 -1.15 -4.38 -11.07
N GLY A 139 0.08 -4.07 -10.64
CA GLY A 139 0.35 -3.27 -9.44
C GLY A 139 1.25 -3.97 -8.43
N CYS A 140 1.07 -5.27 -8.21
CA CYS A 140 1.93 -6.05 -7.32
C CYS A 140 3.38 -6.15 -7.85
N VAL A 141 4.31 -6.48 -6.97
CA VAL A 141 5.73 -6.64 -7.26
C VAL A 141 6.05 -8.13 -7.35
N ARG A 142 6.27 -8.62 -8.56
CA ARG A 142 6.65 -10.01 -8.80
C ARG A 142 8.14 -10.21 -8.57
N MET A 143 8.51 -11.34 -7.97
CA MET A 143 9.89 -11.73 -7.66
C MET A 143 10.15 -13.19 -8.09
N PRO A 144 11.43 -13.59 -8.29
CA PRO A 144 11.77 -15.01 -8.40
C PRO A 144 11.33 -15.78 -7.15
N ALA A 145 10.78 -16.99 -7.30
CA ALA A 145 10.18 -17.74 -6.21
C ALA A 145 11.11 -17.89 -4.98
N ALA A 146 12.38 -18.28 -5.20
CA ALA A 146 13.34 -18.40 -4.09
C ALA A 146 13.61 -17.09 -3.36
N LYS A 147 13.55 -15.95 -4.06
CA LYS A 147 13.72 -14.62 -3.46
C LYS A 147 12.47 -14.16 -2.73
N ALA A 148 11.28 -14.42 -3.28
CA ALA A 148 10.02 -14.14 -2.61
C ALA A 148 9.92 -14.92 -1.28
N ALA A 149 10.23 -16.21 -1.28
CA ALA A 149 10.29 -17.03 -0.06
C ALA A 149 11.30 -16.49 0.96
N LEU A 150 12.49 -16.05 0.51
CA LEU A 150 13.50 -15.48 1.40
C LEU A 150 13.01 -14.17 2.05
N PHE A 151 12.45 -13.24 1.28
CA PHE A 151 11.89 -11.99 1.80
C PHE A 151 10.72 -12.27 2.74
N PHE A 152 9.85 -13.21 2.38
CA PHE A 152 8.71 -13.62 3.19
C PHE A 152 9.13 -14.18 4.55
N ASN A 153 10.17 -15.03 4.59
CA ASN A 153 10.63 -15.64 5.83
C ASN A 153 11.34 -14.66 6.78
N ILE A 154 11.95 -13.59 6.25
CA ILE A 154 12.71 -12.62 7.05
C ILE A 154 11.84 -11.43 7.46
N ALA A 155 10.98 -10.95 6.58
CA ALA A 155 10.12 -9.81 6.90
C ALA A 155 8.97 -10.21 7.82
N GLU A 156 8.63 -9.33 8.77
CA GLU A 156 7.49 -9.50 9.67
C GLU A 156 6.43 -8.43 9.40
N VAL A 157 5.20 -8.64 9.89
CA VAL A 157 4.17 -7.59 9.89
C VAL A 157 4.72 -6.37 10.64
N GLY A 158 4.63 -5.19 10.03
CA GLY A 158 5.26 -3.98 10.52
C GLY A 158 6.63 -3.68 9.91
N THR A 159 7.30 -4.63 9.22
CA THR A 159 8.55 -4.35 8.51
C THR A 159 8.37 -3.17 7.55
N PRO A 160 9.19 -2.11 7.63
CA PRO A 160 9.11 -0.97 6.73
C PRO A 160 9.36 -1.36 5.28
N VAL A 161 8.55 -0.79 4.38
CA VAL A 161 8.67 -0.96 2.92
C VAL A 161 8.73 0.43 2.27
N ARG A 162 9.82 0.74 1.60
CA ARG A 162 9.99 1.96 0.83
C ARG A 162 9.94 1.66 -0.65
N VAL A 163 8.99 2.27 -1.36
CA VAL A 163 8.84 2.13 -2.82
C VAL A 163 9.15 3.47 -3.48
N PHE A 164 10.07 3.48 -4.44
CA PHE A 164 10.51 4.70 -5.10
C PHE A 164 10.89 4.48 -6.57
N GLY A 165 11.10 5.58 -7.28
CA GLY A 165 11.47 5.56 -8.69
C GLY A 165 10.26 5.44 -9.62
N THR A 166 10.54 5.35 -10.91
CA THR A 166 9.54 5.17 -11.98
C THR A 166 10.07 4.10 -12.94
N PRO A 167 9.28 3.08 -13.29
CA PRO A 167 9.72 2.03 -14.19
C PRO A 167 10.17 2.59 -15.56
N PRO A 168 11.19 2.01 -16.21
CA PRO A 168 11.59 2.40 -17.55
C PRO A 168 10.44 2.32 -18.55
N GLY A 169 10.34 3.28 -19.46
CA GLY A 169 9.26 3.35 -20.45
C GLY A 169 7.94 3.97 -19.94
N PHE A 170 7.87 4.30 -18.65
CA PHE A 170 6.75 5.08 -18.11
C PHE A 170 6.97 6.55 -18.40
N HIS A 171 6.38 7.05 -19.45
CA HIS A 171 6.23 8.49 -19.59
C HIS A 171 5.30 8.96 -18.46
N ALA A 172 5.71 10.03 -17.75
CA ALA A 172 4.83 10.66 -16.77
C ALA A 172 3.50 10.95 -17.46
N ALA A 173 2.39 10.40 -16.96
CA ALA A 173 1.09 10.82 -17.45
C ALA A 173 1.05 12.35 -17.31
N PRO A 174 0.60 13.10 -18.35
CA PRO A 174 0.44 14.54 -18.23
C PRO A 174 -0.33 14.79 -16.92
N LYS A 175 0.19 15.68 -16.06
CA LYS A 175 -0.57 16.10 -14.87
C LYS A 175 -1.97 16.44 -15.38
N PRO A 176 -3.05 15.90 -14.76
CA PRO A 176 -4.39 16.32 -15.15
C PRO A 176 -4.38 17.84 -15.12
N LYS A 177 -4.64 18.46 -16.28
CA LYS A 177 -4.86 19.89 -16.34
C LYS A 177 -5.91 20.13 -15.28
N SER A 178 -5.59 20.95 -14.27
CA SER A 178 -6.56 21.35 -13.27
C SER A 178 -7.82 21.78 -14.02
N SER A 179 -8.88 21.00 -13.92
CA SER A 179 -10.17 21.43 -14.46
C SER A 179 -10.43 22.80 -13.88
N PRO A 180 -10.78 23.80 -14.70
CA PRO A 180 -11.16 25.07 -14.15
C PRO A 180 -12.24 24.81 -13.12
N ALA A 181 -12.05 25.32 -11.89
CA ALA A 181 -12.97 25.14 -10.81
C ALA A 181 -14.38 25.46 -11.34
N THR A 182 -15.27 24.47 -11.32
CA THR A 182 -16.67 24.67 -11.64
C THR A 182 -17.14 25.83 -10.77
N PRO A 183 -17.59 26.96 -11.33
CA PRO A 183 -18.04 28.08 -10.51
C PRO A 183 -19.18 27.56 -9.62
N ALA A 184 -19.05 27.82 -8.33
CA ALA A 184 -20.09 27.46 -7.35
C ALA A 184 -21.45 27.91 -7.89
N PRO A 185 -22.50 27.10 -7.79
CA PRO A 185 -23.81 27.45 -8.27
C PRO A 185 -24.21 28.74 -7.58
N LYS A 186 -24.42 29.82 -8.37
CA LYS A 186 -24.96 31.07 -7.90
C LYS A 186 -26.27 30.72 -7.20
N LYS A 187 -26.40 31.07 -5.91
CA LYS A 187 -27.64 30.96 -5.16
C LYS A 187 -28.76 31.56 -6.03
N SER A 188 -29.58 30.69 -6.64
CA SER A 188 -30.77 31.15 -7.33
C SER A 188 -31.74 31.66 -6.26
N TRP A 189 -31.96 32.94 -6.25
CA TRP A 189 -33.04 33.55 -5.52
C TRP A 189 -34.35 33.17 -6.22
N PHE A 190 -34.96 32.07 -5.80
CA PHE A 190 -36.37 31.81 -5.99
C PHE A 190 -37.05 31.64 -4.62
N PRO A 191 -37.66 32.71 -4.05
CA PRO A 191 -38.51 32.59 -2.89
C PRO A 191 -39.94 32.27 -3.33
N PHE A 192 -40.19 31.11 -3.88
CA PHE A 192 -41.58 30.70 -4.14
C PHE A 192 -41.62 29.17 -4.25
N PHE A 193 -41.95 28.48 -3.18
CA PHE A 193 -42.59 27.18 -3.02
C PHE A 193 -42.25 26.57 -1.66
N GLN A 194 -42.58 27.32 -0.60
CA GLN A 194 -42.71 26.75 0.75
C GLN A 194 -44.12 27.03 1.26
N LYS A 195 -45.11 26.32 0.69
CA LYS A 195 -46.41 26.11 1.32
C LYS A 195 -47.13 24.98 0.58
N ARG A 196 -47.16 23.80 1.18
CA ARG A 196 -48.15 22.72 1.12
C ARG A 196 -47.50 21.35 1.30
N ALA A 197 -47.13 21.05 2.54
CA ALA A 197 -46.94 19.67 2.98
C ALA A 197 -47.17 19.58 4.51
N ALA A 198 -48.23 20.20 5.00
CA ALA A 198 -48.68 20.00 6.36
C ALA A 198 -50.20 19.85 6.32
N ASP A 199 -50.71 18.74 5.80
CA ASP A 199 -52.05 18.24 5.99
C ASP A 199 -52.21 16.93 5.22
N ARG A 200 -51.64 15.86 5.77
CA ARG A 200 -52.10 14.49 5.54
C ARG A 200 -51.75 13.64 6.74
N ALA A 201 -52.62 13.81 7.78
CA ALA A 201 -52.72 12.86 8.87
C ALA A 201 -53.13 11.48 8.31
N LEU A 202 -52.33 10.46 8.60
CA LEU A 202 -52.70 9.07 8.37
C LEU A 202 -53.68 8.63 9.44
N PRO A 203 -54.76 7.89 9.10
CA PRO A 203 -55.64 7.33 10.11
C PRO A 203 -55.01 6.10 10.78
N GLU A 204 -55.06 6.14 12.08
CA GLU A 204 -54.77 5.11 13.06
C GLU A 204 -55.58 3.84 12.76
N LYS A 205 -54.91 2.70 12.48
CA LYS A 205 -55.59 1.40 12.44
C LYS A 205 -55.57 0.79 13.82
N THR A 206 -56.68 0.91 14.50
CA THR A 206 -57.08 0.19 15.69
C THR A 206 -56.98 -1.33 15.46
N ASN A 207 -56.24 -1.95 16.35
CA ASN A 207 -56.13 -3.40 16.51
C ASN A 207 -57.36 -3.88 17.31
N ALA A 208 -58.20 -4.73 16.71
CA ALA A 208 -59.23 -5.46 17.43
C ALA A 208 -58.99 -6.96 17.25
N ALA A 209 -58.64 -7.59 18.35
CA ALA A 209 -58.58 -9.03 18.54
C ALA A 209 -59.99 -9.68 18.38
N ARG A 210 -59.98 -10.91 17.83
CA ARG A 210 -60.81 -12.04 18.30
C ARG A 210 -60.73 -13.22 17.30
N LYS A 211 -60.41 -14.26 17.72
CA LYS A 211 -60.72 -15.62 18.20
C LYS A 211 -59.78 -16.61 17.56
#